data_ecda0186bab6ae9f65fa9c74b62c1e29
#
_entry.id   ecda0186bab6ae9f65fa9c74b62c1e29
#
_cell.length_a   1.000
_cell.length_b   1.000
_cell.length_c   1.000
_cell.angle_alpha   90.00
_cell.angle_beta   90.00
_cell.angle_gamma   90.00
#
_symmetry.space_group_name_H-M   'P 1'
#
loop_
_entity.id
_entity.type
_entity.pdbx_description
1 polymer ?
#
loop_
_entity_poly.entity_id
_entity_poly.type
_entity_poly.pdbx_seq_one_letter_code
_entity_poly.pdbx_strand_id
1 'polypeptide(L)'
;HASNGRDIGLQFQGDFLKNANGRNLLHYQIGVFNGQGINTKDVDNQKNVIGGVWVMPVAGMRIGAFGWTGSYARKGEWLETVRVASGPNFVEDRKIAQSGVRKLSQNRYAFSFEYKANDWTVRSEYIHSTGMAFAKSITNHGDEASKDCSLNQKIGNKAQGVYGLVIAPIVSKKLYAKARYDMYEANGKTDMMR
;
A
#
# COMPACT_ATOMS: atom_id res chain seq x y z
N HIS A 1 7.08 -5.20 1.61
CA HIS A 1 7.02 -4.44 2.86
C HIS A 1 8.34 -4.62 3.60
N ALA A 2 9.00 -3.52 3.95
CA ALA A 2 10.10 -3.53 4.86
C ALA A 2 9.66 -4.12 6.20
N SER A 3 10.49 -4.97 6.79
CA SER A 3 10.28 -5.38 8.16
C SER A 3 10.13 -4.14 9.04
N ASN A 4 9.10 -4.08 9.86
CA ASN A 4 8.78 -2.97 10.77
C ASN A 4 8.26 -1.66 10.13
N GLY A 5 7.89 -1.63 8.85
CA GLY A 5 7.26 -0.46 8.21
C GLY A 5 8.11 0.82 8.18
N ARG A 6 9.44 0.71 8.34
CA ARG A 6 10.38 1.83 8.31
C ARG A 6 11.17 1.83 7.01
N ASP A 7 11.45 3.03 6.49
CA ASP A 7 12.26 3.23 5.30
C ASP A 7 13.09 4.51 5.45
N ILE A 8 14.14 4.65 4.65
CA ILE A 8 14.99 5.83 4.62
C ILE A 8 14.51 6.71 3.46
N GLY A 9 14.27 7.97 3.73
CA GLY A 9 13.81 8.93 2.73
C GLY A 9 13.75 10.35 3.23
N LEU A 10 13.28 11.23 2.35
CA LEU A 10 13.04 12.63 2.62
C LEU A 10 11.56 12.93 2.37
N GLN A 11 10.93 13.62 3.31
CA GLN A 11 9.53 14.01 3.20
C GLN A 11 9.37 15.51 3.46
N PHE A 12 8.57 16.15 2.65
CA PHE A 12 8.07 17.50 2.84
C PHE A 12 6.59 17.43 3.18
N GLN A 13 6.17 18.25 4.14
CA GLN A 13 4.77 18.37 4.52
C GLN A 13 4.47 19.79 4.99
N GLY A 14 3.23 20.18 4.88
CA GLY A 14 2.82 21.50 5.33
C GLY A 14 1.32 21.70 5.31
N ASP A 15 0.92 22.81 5.92
CA ASP A 15 -0.47 23.24 6.02
C ASP A 15 -0.65 24.57 5.28
N PHE A 16 -1.73 24.68 4.53
CA PHE A 16 -2.07 25.87 3.74
C PHE A 16 -3.50 26.32 3.97
N LEU A 17 -3.77 27.54 3.46
CA LEU A 17 -5.09 28.12 3.38
C LEU A 17 -5.79 28.15 4.75
N LYS A 18 -5.36 29.05 5.60
CA LYS A 18 -6.02 29.31 6.87
C LYS A 18 -7.34 30.04 6.65
N ASN A 19 -8.38 29.61 7.35
CA ASN A 19 -9.63 30.37 7.42
C ASN A 19 -9.50 31.57 8.41
N ALA A 20 -10.54 32.40 8.51
CA ALA A 20 -10.58 33.53 9.41
C ALA A 20 -10.29 33.19 10.89
N ASN A 21 -10.56 31.96 11.32
CA ASN A 21 -10.31 31.47 12.67
C ASN A 21 -8.93 30.79 12.82
N GLY A 22 -8.04 30.94 11.84
CA GLY A 22 -6.70 30.37 11.87
C GLY A 22 -6.62 28.84 11.66
N ARG A 23 -7.73 28.19 11.33
CA ARG A 23 -7.76 26.73 11.06
C ARG A 23 -7.21 26.45 9.65
N ASN A 24 -6.30 25.49 9.55
CA ASN A 24 -5.79 25.04 8.25
C ASN A 24 -6.89 24.32 7.45
N LEU A 25 -7.03 24.67 6.18
CA LEU A 25 -8.02 24.07 5.28
C LEU A 25 -7.42 23.00 4.39
N LEU A 26 -6.12 23.01 4.21
CA LEU A 26 -5.40 22.07 3.36
C LEU A 26 -4.11 21.61 4.03
N HIS A 27 -3.89 20.30 4.03
CA HIS A 27 -2.63 19.66 4.41
C HIS A 27 -2.08 18.88 3.22
N TYR A 28 -0.77 18.92 3.01
CA TYR A 28 -0.11 18.11 1.99
C TYR A 28 1.12 17.42 2.57
N GLN A 29 1.48 16.31 1.97
CA GLN A 29 2.76 15.65 2.17
C GLN A 29 3.24 15.03 0.87
N ILE A 30 4.54 15.06 0.63
CA ILE A 30 5.21 14.36 -0.45
C ILE A 30 6.57 13.87 0.04
N GLY A 31 6.92 12.63 -0.27
CA GLY A 31 8.18 12.05 0.16
C GLY A 31 8.77 11.11 -0.88
N VAL A 32 10.08 10.99 -0.84
CA VAL A 32 10.85 10.05 -1.65
C VAL A 32 11.62 9.14 -0.71
N PHE A 33 11.48 7.85 -0.90
CA PHE A 33 12.01 6.81 -0.02
C PHE A 33 12.81 5.78 -0.81
N ASN A 34 13.70 5.09 -0.10
CA ASN A 34 14.56 4.08 -0.71
C ASN A 34 13.81 2.82 -1.20
N GLY A 35 12.67 2.49 -0.56
CA GLY A 35 11.80 1.38 -0.98
C GLY A 35 12.21 0.00 -0.46
N GLN A 36 13.39 -0.14 0.12
CA GLN A 36 13.92 -1.42 0.60
C GLN A 36 13.76 -1.61 2.11
N GLY A 37 13.42 -0.55 2.83
CA GLY A 37 13.33 -0.52 4.28
C GLY A 37 14.60 -0.12 4.99
N ILE A 38 14.47 0.12 6.31
CA ILE A 38 15.60 0.48 7.15
C ILE A 38 16.57 -0.72 7.28
N ASN A 39 17.85 -0.44 7.28
CA ASN A 39 18.93 -1.44 7.40
C ASN A 39 19.01 -2.45 6.23
N THR A 40 18.38 -2.15 5.10
CA THR A 40 18.45 -2.97 3.90
C THR A 40 19.21 -2.19 2.81
N LYS A 41 20.19 -2.84 2.21
CA LYS A 41 20.93 -2.25 1.08
C LYS A 41 19.99 -2.08 -0.11
N ASP A 42 20.03 -0.92 -0.73
CA ASP A 42 19.35 -0.69 -2.00
C ASP A 42 19.93 -1.61 -3.08
N VAL A 43 19.06 -2.40 -3.71
CA VAL A 43 19.46 -3.39 -4.71
C VAL A 43 19.07 -2.99 -6.13
N ASP A 44 18.27 -1.92 -6.29
CA ASP A 44 17.75 -1.54 -7.62
C ASP A 44 17.90 -0.05 -7.97
N ASN A 45 18.41 0.77 -7.06
CA ASN A 45 18.53 2.23 -7.20
C ASN A 45 17.21 2.96 -7.52
N GLN A 46 16.07 2.29 -7.41
CA GLN A 46 14.77 2.91 -7.60
C GLN A 46 14.28 3.54 -6.30
N LYS A 47 13.59 4.68 -6.43
CA LYS A 47 13.01 5.37 -5.29
C LYS A 47 11.50 5.29 -5.35
N ASN A 48 10.90 5.15 -4.18
CA ASN A 48 9.46 5.17 -4.03
C ASN A 48 9.01 6.59 -3.73
N VAL A 49 7.97 7.03 -4.41
CA VAL A 49 7.34 8.32 -4.19
C VAL A 49 6.00 8.09 -3.49
N ILE A 50 5.77 8.83 -2.43
CA ILE A 50 4.56 8.78 -1.63
C ILE A 50 4.05 10.21 -1.44
N GLY A 51 2.74 10.41 -1.56
CA GLY A 51 2.19 11.74 -1.33
C GLY A 51 0.70 11.72 -1.11
N GLY A 52 0.20 12.81 -0.54
CA GLY A 52 -1.22 12.97 -0.30
C GLY A 52 -1.59 14.42 0.00
N VAL A 53 -2.86 14.68 -0.20
CA VAL A 53 -3.49 15.96 0.07
C VAL A 53 -4.75 15.70 0.88
N TRP A 54 -4.96 16.51 1.90
CA TRP A 54 -6.16 16.50 2.73
C TRP A 54 -6.78 17.87 2.77
N VAL A 55 -8.08 17.94 2.53
CA VAL A 55 -8.88 19.13 2.69
C VAL A 55 -9.75 19.04 3.95
N MET A 56 -9.88 20.13 4.66
CA MET A 56 -10.61 20.24 5.91
C MET A 56 -11.65 21.36 5.81
N PRO A 57 -12.71 21.18 4.99
CA PRO A 57 -13.65 22.24 4.62
C PRO A 57 -14.41 22.80 5.82
N VAL A 58 -14.80 21.95 6.75
CA VAL A 58 -15.47 22.34 7.99
C VAL A 58 -14.76 21.74 9.21
N ALA A 59 -15.06 22.29 10.39
CA ALA A 59 -14.49 21.76 11.63
C ALA A 59 -14.87 20.29 11.81
N GLY A 60 -13.90 19.47 12.19
CA GLY A 60 -14.08 18.03 12.38
C GLY A 60 -14.07 17.18 11.10
N MET A 61 -14.15 17.77 9.91
CA MET A 61 -14.12 17.04 8.64
C MET A 61 -12.73 17.03 8.03
N ARG A 62 -12.31 15.88 7.53
CA ARG A 62 -11.08 15.68 6.78
C ARG A 62 -11.36 14.74 5.61
N ILE A 63 -11.04 15.17 4.40
CA ILE A 63 -11.15 14.40 3.17
C ILE A 63 -9.77 14.32 2.57
N GLY A 64 -9.28 13.12 2.25
CA GLY A 64 -7.94 12.92 1.78
C GLY A 64 -7.87 12.07 0.52
N ALA A 65 -6.89 12.38 -0.31
CA ALA A 65 -6.41 11.54 -1.40
C ALA A 65 -4.92 11.30 -1.21
N PHE A 66 -4.50 10.06 -1.42
CA PHE A 66 -3.15 9.62 -1.17
C PHE A 66 -2.68 8.72 -2.31
N GLY A 67 -1.42 8.84 -2.71
CA GLY A 67 -0.81 8.02 -3.73
C GLY A 67 0.58 7.51 -3.32
N TRP A 68 0.91 6.34 -3.78
CA TRP A 68 2.24 5.76 -3.66
C TRP A 68 2.59 5.04 -4.96
N THR A 69 3.77 5.32 -5.49
CA THR A 69 4.32 4.65 -6.66
C THR A 69 5.77 4.27 -6.39
N GLY A 70 6.17 3.10 -6.85
CA GLY A 70 7.53 2.64 -6.65
C GLY A 70 7.73 1.20 -7.07
N SER A 71 8.79 0.61 -6.55
CA SER A 71 9.11 -0.79 -6.77
C SER A 71 9.46 -1.48 -5.47
N TYR A 72 9.29 -2.78 -5.50
CA TYR A 72 9.83 -3.67 -4.49
C TYR A 72 10.78 -4.64 -5.18
N ALA A 73 12.06 -4.55 -4.87
CA ALA A 73 13.08 -5.35 -5.52
C ALA A 73 13.69 -6.39 -4.56
N ARG A 74 14.10 -7.51 -5.13
CA ARG A 74 14.79 -8.58 -4.41
C ARG A 74 15.85 -9.19 -5.31
N LYS A 75 17.02 -9.44 -4.76
CA LYS A 75 18.08 -10.20 -5.43
C LYS A 75 17.93 -11.67 -5.06
N GLY A 76 17.80 -12.53 -6.07
CA GLY A 76 17.62 -13.96 -5.85
C GLY A 76 17.35 -14.71 -7.14
N GLU A 77 16.59 -15.79 -7.03
CA GLU A 77 16.31 -16.72 -8.12
C GLU A 77 14.79 -16.89 -8.29
N TRP A 78 14.38 -17.15 -9.55
CA TRP A 78 12.98 -17.49 -9.86
C TRP A 78 12.89 -18.32 -11.13
N LEU A 79 11.76 -18.99 -11.30
CA LEU A 79 11.43 -19.67 -12.55
C LEU A 79 10.55 -18.74 -13.41
N GLU A 80 10.94 -18.55 -14.64
CA GLU A 80 10.18 -17.80 -15.63
C GLU A 80 9.64 -18.76 -16.68
N THR A 81 8.35 -18.62 -16.99
CA THR A 81 7.72 -19.40 -18.06
C THR A 81 7.90 -18.66 -19.36
N VAL A 82 8.68 -19.22 -20.27
CA VAL A 82 8.95 -18.65 -21.58
C VAL A 82 8.31 -19.55 -22.65
N ARG A 83 7.63 -18.93 -23.58
CA ARG A 83 7.09 -19.62 -24.75
C ARG A 83 8.20 -19.84 -25.78
N VAL A 84 8.51 -21.08 -26.02
CA VAL A 84 9.54 -21.47 -26.99
C VAL A 84 8.88 -22.17 -28.17
N ALA A 85 9.23 -21.79 -29.40
CA ALA A 85 8.79 -22.51 -30.60
C ALA A 85 9.42 -23.89 -30.58
N SER A 86 8.59 -24.93 -30.55
CA SER A 86 9.00 -26.35 -30.55
C SER A 86 8.74 -27.03 -31.90
N GLY A 87 8.64 -26.23 -32.98
CA GLY A 87 8.37 -26.68 -34.35
C GLY A 87 7.61 -25.64 -35.16
N PRO A 88 7.30 -25.90 -36.44
CA PRO A 88 6.71 -24.92 -37.35
C PRO A 88 5.34 -24.38 -36.90
N ASN A 89 4.62 -25.10 -36.01
CA ASN A 89 3.29 -24.73 -35.52
C ASN A 89 3.05 -25.07 -34.01
N PHE A 90 4.11 -25.41 -33.27
CA PHE A 90 3.99 -25.76 -31.84
C PHE A 90 4.75 -24.78 -30.97
N VAL A 91 4.08 -24.28 -29.93
CA VAL A 91 4.66 -23.44 -28.90
C VAL A 91 4.56 -24.19 -27.57
N GLU A 92 5.68 -24.37 -26.89
CA GLU A 92 5.78 -25.04 -25.61
C GLU A 92 6.14 -24.02 -24.51
N ASP A 93 5.46 -24.10 -23.38
CA ASP A 93 5.77 -23.32 -22.20
C ASP A 93 6.92 -23.99 -21.42
N ARG A 94 8.12 -23.43 -21.49
CA ARG A 94 9.30 -23.92 -20.78
C ARG A 94 9.62 -23.04 -19.57
N LYS A 95 9.85 -23.67 -18.43
CA LYS A 95 10.33 -22.99 -17.22
C LYS A 95 11.85 -22.86 -17.27
N ILE A 96 12.34 -21.63 -17.26
CA ILE A 96 13.75 -21.29 -17.27
C ILE A 96 14.12 -20.67 -15.92
N ALA A 97 15.19 -21.15 -15.28
CA ALA A 97 15.73 -20.55 -14.08
C ALA A 97 16.39 -19.21 -14.42
N GLN A 98 16.00 -18.19 -13.68
CA GLN A 98 16.54 -16.84 -13.74
C GLN A 98 17.19 -16.49 -12.40
N SER A 99 18.25 -15.70 -12.44
CA SER A 99 18.90 -15.17 -11.24
C SER A 99 19.26 -13.69 -11.41
N GLY A 100 19.22 -12.94 -10.34
CA GLY A 100 19.55 -11.52 -10.37
C GLY A 100 18.61 -10.69 -9.51
N VAL A 101 18.45 -9.41 -9.86
CA VAL A 101 17.52 -8.50 -9.19
C VAL A 101 16.18 -8.52 -9.92
N ARG A 102 15.15 -9.02 -9.24
CA ARG A 102 13.78 -8.97 -9.73
C ARG A 102 13.07 -7.76 -9.15
N LYS A 103 12.52 -6.91 -10.02
CA LYS A 103 11.79 -5.70 -9.65
C LYS A 103 10.30 -5.91 -9.88
N LEU A 104 9.50 -5.47 -8.92
CA LEU A 104 8.04 -5.52 -8.99
C LEU A 104 7.53 -4.09 -8.83
N SER A 105 7.13 -3.48 -9.93
CA SER A 105 6.50 -2.16 -9.91
C SER A 105 5.16 -2.24 -9.22
N GLN A 106 4.88 -1.26 -8.37
CA GLN A 106 3.65 -1.18 -7.59
C GLN A 106 3.12 0.23 -7.57
N ASN A 107 1.81 0.36 -7.62
CA ASN A 107 1.12 1.63 -7.44
C ASN A 107 -0.02 1.44 -6.46
N ARG A 108 -0.24 2.42 -5.61
CA ARG A 108 -1.34 2.45 -4.63
C ARG A 108 -1.95 3.83 -4.61
N TYR A 109 -3.25 3.89 -4.45
CA TYR A 109 -3.95 5.11 -4.11
C TYR A 109 -5.03 4.82 -3.08
N ALA A 110 -5.33 5.82 -2.29
CA ALA A 110 -6.35 5.73 -1.27
C ALA A 110 -7.14 7.03 -1.19
N PHE A 111 -8.41 6.91 -0.83
CA PHE A 111 -9.28 8.03 -0.49
C PHE A 111 -9.75 7.83 0.93
N SER A 112 -9.68 8.87 1.73
CA SER A 112 -10.07 8.82 3.14
C SER A 112 -11.08 9.92 3.47
N PHE A 113 -11.98 9.58 4.35
CA PHE A 113 -12.95 10.50 4.93
C PHE A 113 -12.97 10.33 6.44
N GLU A 114 -12.93 11.44 7.16
CA GLU A 114 -13.17 11.47 8.60
C GLU A 114 -14.08 12.67 8.94
N TYR A 115 -15.05 12.43 9.80
CA TYR A 115 -15.85 13.47 10.41
C TYR A 115 -16.00 13.22 11.90
N LYS A 116 -15.69 14.23 12.69
CA LYS A 116 -15.81 14.22 14.16
C LYS A 116 -16.60 15.43 14.62
N ALA A 117 -17.73 15.20 15.25
CA ALA A 117 -18.56 16.25 15.86
C ALA A 117 -19.41 15.65 16.99
N ASN A 118 -19.60 16.40 18.08
CA ASN A 118 -20.50 16.05 19.21
C ASN A 118 -20.27 14.62 19.74
N ASP A 119 -19.00 14.24 19.94
CA ASP A 119 -18.57 12.90 20.37
C ASP A 119 -18.79 11.78 19.33
N TRP A 120 -19.37 12.07 18.15
CA TRP A 120 -19.43 11.13 17.04
C TRP A 120 -18.14 11.11 16.24
N THR A 121 -17.78 9.93 15.78
CA THR A 121 -16.72 9.76 14.79
C THR A 121 -17.21 8.87 13.65
N VAL A 122 -17.10 9.37 12.43
CA VAL A 122 -17.34 8.59 11.20
C VAL A 122 -16.03 8.57 10.42
N ARG A 123 -15.59 7.39 9.99
CA ARG A 123 -14.40 7.20 9.13
C ARG A 123 -14.71 6.24 8.02
N SER A 124 -14.14 6.50 6.86
CA SER A 124 -14.12 5.57 5.76
C SER A 124 -12.82 5.73 4.99
N GLU A 125 -12.32 4.64 4.46
CA GLU A 125 -11.16 4.65 3.59
C GLU A 125 -11.34 3.59 2.51
N TYR A 126 -11.01 3.96 1.29
CA TYR A 126 -10.86 3.07 0.15
C TYR A 126 -9.40 3.05 -0.25
N ILE A 127 -8.84 1.88 -0.45
CA ILE A 127 -7.47 1.70 -0.97
C ILE A 127 -7.50 0.76 -2.17
N HIS A 128 -6.75 1.12 -3.19
CA HIS A 128 -6.51 0.29 -4.35
C HIS A 128 -5.01 0.13 -4.57
N SER A 129 -4.57 -1.08 -4.91
CA SER A 129 -3.19 -1.37 -5.22
C SER A 129 -3.07 -2.20 -6.49
N THR A 130 -2.04 -1.91 -7.28
CA THR A 130 -1.64 -2.70 -8.44
C THR A 130 -0.18 -3.10 -8.31
N GLY A 131 0.17 -4.24 -8.89
CA GLY A 131 1.51 -4.81 -8.87
C GLY A 131 1.55 -6.14 -8.14
N MET A 132 2.43 -7.02 -8.62
CA MET A 132 2.66 -8.33 -8.03
C MET A 132 3.47 -8.22 -6.73
N ALA A 133 3.30 -9.19 -5.85
CA ALA A 133 4.11 -9.34 -4.64
C ALA A 133 4.95 -10.63 -4.71
N PHE A 134 6.05 -10.68 -3.99
CA PHE A 134 6.80 -11.92 -3.80
C PHE A 134 6.00 -12.93 -2.96
N ALA A 135 6.13 -14.21 -3.27
CA ALA A 135 5.41 -15.28 -2.60
C ALA A 135 5.78 -15.41 -1.12
N LYS A 136 7.06 -15.19 -0.82
CA LYS A 136 7.58 -15.23 0.56
C LYS A 136 8.01 -13.84 1.01
N SER A 137 7.67 -13.45 2.23
CA SER A 137 8.20 -12.24 2.85
C SER A 137 9.62 -12.48 3.36
N ILE A 138 10.44 -11.43 3.38
CA ILE A 138 11.73 -11.47 4.06
C ILE A 138 11.45 -11.36 5.56
N THR A 139 11.69 -12.43 6.30
CA THR A 139 11.56 -12.44 7.77
C THR A 139 12.89 -12.18 8.45
N ASN A 140 13.99 -12.71 7.89
CA ASN A 140 15.35 -12.50 8.37
C ASN A 140 16.30 -12.27 7.21
N HIS A 141 17.30 -11.41 7.41
CA HIS A 141 18.37 -11.20 6.45
C HIS A 141 19.29 -12.45 6.46
N GLY A 142 19.48 -13.05 5.30
CA GLY A 142 20.34 -14.22 5.11
C GLY A 142 19.62 -15.56 4.97
N ASP A 143 18.31 -15.62 5.19
CA ASP A 143 17.54 -16.85 4.97
C ASP A 143 17.45 -17.22 3.49
N GLU A 144 17.40 -18.52 3.19
CA GLU A 144 17.15 -19.02 1.83
C GLU A 144 15.82 -18.49 1.25
N ALA A 145 14.81 -18.28 2.10
CA ALA A 145 13.55 -17.66 1.72
C ALA A 145 13.72 -16.23 1.20
N SER A 146 14.76 -15.51 1.61
CA SER A 146 15.06 -14.16 1.14
C SER A 146 15.61 -14.14 -0.29
N LYS A 147 16.09 -15.25 -0.81
CA LYS A 147 16.58 -15.42 -2.18
C LYS A 147 15.51 -15.86 -3.15
N ASP A 148 14.36 -16.31 -2.66
CA ASP A 148 13.23 -16.72 -3.50
C ASP A 148 12.48 -15.52 -4.07
N CYS A 149 12.61 -15.29 -5.37
CA CYS A 149 11.94 -14.23 -6.10
C CYS A 149 10.65 -14.69 -6.82
N SER A 150 10.06 -15.81 -6.42
CA SER A 150 8.77 -16.30 -6.93
C SER A 150 7.64 -15.32 -6.63
N LEU A 151 6.64 -15.23 -7.53
CA LEU A 151 5.51 -14.34 -7.41
C LEU A 151 4.36 -14.97 -6.62
N ASN A 152 3.66 -14.14 -5.85
CA ASN A 152 2.45 -14.55 -5.14
C ASN A 152 1.25 -14.55 -6.09
N GLN A 153 0.94 -15.72 -6.64
CA GLN A 153 -0.18 -15.91 -7.57
C GLN A 153 -1.56 -15.81 -6.88
N LYS A 154 -1.63 -15.97 -5.56
CA LYS A 154 -2.91 -15.89 -4.83
C LYS A 154 -3.43 -14.46 -4.75
N ILE A 155 -2.54 -13.51 -4.49
CA ILE A 155 -2.89 -12.09 -4.43
C ILE A 155 -3.06 -11.51 -5.85
N GLY A 156 -2.33 -12.06 -6.82
CA GLY A 156 -2.34 -11.54 -8.19
C GLY A 156 -1.71 -10.15 -8.29
N ASN A 157 -2.20 -9.36 -9.24
CA ASN A 157 -1.65 -8.03 -9.54
C ASN A 157 -2.56 -6.86 -9.15
N LYS A 158 -3.72 -7.13 -8.54
CA LYS A 158 -4.68 -6.12 -8.09
C LYS A 158 -5.23 -6.49 -6.72
N ALA A 159 -5.37 -5.51 -5.87
CA ALA A 159 -6.06 -5.66 -4.60
C ALA A 159 -6.75 -4.34 -4.24
N GLN A 160 -7.89 -4.43 -3.61
CA GLN A 160 -8.60 -3.27 -3.10
C GLN A 160 -9.27 -3.58 -1.77
N GLY A 161 -9.49 -2.55 -1.00
CA GLY A 161 -10.16 -2.66 0.27
C GLY A 161 -10.91 -1.39 0.61
N VAL A 162 -11.97 -1.55 1.37
CA VAL A 162 -12.73 -0.45 1.92
C VAL A 162 -13.09 -0.76 3.36
N TYR A 163 -13.06 0.24 4.20
CA TYR A 163 -13.69 0.13 5.50
C TYR A 163 -14.57 1.34 5.79
N GLY A 164 -15.59 1.09 6.63
CA GLY A 164 -16.44 2.10 7.24
C GLY A 164 -16.45 1.90 8.74
N LEU A 165 -16.32 2.98 9.51
CA LEU A 165 -16.32 2.98 10.96
C LEU A 165 -17.23 4.09 11.49
N VAL A 166 -18.09 3.74 12.44
CA VAL A 166 -18.89 4.68 13.19
C VAL A 166 -18.65 4.46 14.68
N ILE A 167 -18.38 5.53 15.40
CA ILE A 167 -18.34 5.56 16.86
C ILE A 167 -19.40 6.55 17.30
N ALA A 168 -20.37 6.05 18.07
CA ALA A 168 -21.50 6.84 18.58
C ALA A 168 -21.44 6.95 20.11
N PRO A 169 -21.69 8.12 20.71
CA PRO A 169 -21.79 8.24 22.15
C PRO A 169 -23.11 7.61 22.63
N ILE A 170 -23.04 6.72 23.62
CA ILE A 170 -24.20 6.24 24.38
C ILE A 170 -24.38 7.12 25.60
N VAL A 171 -23.28 7.37 26.32
CA VAL A 171 -23.21 8.35 27.42
C VAL A 171 -22.03 9.26 27.09
N SER A 172 -22.32 10.53 26.84
CA SER A 172 -21.32 11.53 26.44
C SER A 172 -20.06 11.45 27.29
N LYS A 173 -18.88 11.34 26.63
CA LYS A 173 -17.53 11.24 27.20
C LYS A 173 -17.31 10.06 28.17
N LYS A 174 -18.25 9.12 28.29
CA LYS A 174 -18.12 7.96 29.20
C LYS A 174 -18.28 6.61 28.50
N LEU A 175 -19.25 6.48 27.61
CA LEU A 175 -19.57 5.20 26.96
C LEU A 175 -19.85 5.43 25.47
N TYR A 176 -19.23 4.62 24.62
CA TYR A 176 -19.38 4.68 23.17
C TYR A 176 -19.73 3.32 22.61
N ALA A 177 -20.58 3.30 21.59
CA ALA A 177 -20.75 2.16 20.71
C ALA A 177 -19.85 2.33 19.48
N LYS A 178 -19.28 1.24 19.00
CA LYS A 178 -18.43 1.21 17.80
C LYS A 178 -18.95 0.13 16.86
N ALA A 179 -19.19 0.51 15.61
CA ALA A 179 -19.47 -0.40 14.51
C ALA A 179 -18.41 -0.22 13.41
N ARG A 180 -17.90 -1.31 12.88
CA ARG A 180 -16.93 -1.30 11.79
C ARG A 180 -17.28 -2.39 10.77
N TYR A 181 -17.19 -2.05 9.52
CA TYR A 181 -17.30 -2.96 8.39
C TYR A 181 -16.02 -2.87 7.55
N ASP A 182 -15.43 -3.99 7.22
CA ASP A 182 -14.23 -4.09 6.38
C ASP A 182 -14.51 -5.05 5.23
N MET A 183 -14.07 -4.69 4.03
CA MET A 183 -14.09 -5.52 2.86
C MET A 183 -12.71 -5.49 2.20
N TYR A 184 -12.23 -6.65 1.80
CA TYR A 184 -10.99 -6.81 1.05
C TYR A 184 -11.24 -7.70 -0.15
N GLU A 185 -10.68 -7.33 -1.28
CA GLU A 185 -10.72 -8.07 -2.52
C GLU A 185 -9.32 -8.15 -3.12
N ALA A 186 -8.89 -9.36 -3.44
CA ALA A 186 -7.63 -9.60 -4.13
C ALA A 186 -7.88 -10.43 -5.38
N ASN A 187 -7.35 -9.97 -6.52
CA ASN A 187 -7.43 -10.68 -7.80
C ASN A 187 -8.86 -11.12 -8.20
N GLY A 188 -9.86 -10.27 -7.92
CA GLY A 188 -11.26 -10.54 -8.19
C GLY A 188 -11.95 -11.52 -7.23
N LYS A 189 -11.32 -11.85 -6.10
CA LYS A 189 -11.90 -12.68 -5.03
C LYS A 189 -12.15 -11.80 -3.82
N THR A 190 -13.39 -11.69 -3.41
CA THR A 190 -13.77 -10.90 -2.24
C THR A 190 -13.68 -11.74 -0.98
N ASP A 191 -12.84 -11.30 -0.05
CA ASP A 191 -12.79 -11.84 1.30
C ASP A 191 -13.36 -10.79 2.27
N MET A 192 -14.43 -11.14 2.98
CA MET A 192 -14.92 -10.30 4.07
C MET A 192 -14.09 -10.58 5.32
N MET A 193 -13.34 -9.58 5.78
CA MET A 193 -12.70 -9.62 7.08
C MET A 193 -13.72 -9.14 8.14
N ARG A 194 -13.94 -9.95 9.14
CA ARG A 194 -14.83 -9.64 10.28
C ARG A 194 -14.13 -8.77 11.31
#